data_6d63ddd56837bf4ecf76db481c297849
#
_entry.id   6d63ddd56837bf4ecf76db481c297849
#
_cell.length_a   1.000
_cell.length_b   1.000
_cell.length_c   1.000
_cell.angle_alpha   90.00
_cell.angle_beta   90.00
_cell.angle_gamma   90.00
#
_symmetry.space_group_name_H-M   'P 1'
#
loop_
_entity.id
_entity.type
_entity.pdbx_description
1 polymer ?
#
loop_
_entity_poly.entity_id
_entity_poly.type
_entity_poly.pdbx_seq_one_letter_code
_entity_poly.pdbx_strand_id
1 'polypeptide(L)'
;MRVRGSKADGTPWRVAIEKPTPMAREVQRILELHEASGVAVMTSGTYRNFFEAGGQRYSHILDPRTGRPVTHRLLSTTVLDENPTLADAWSTALLCVGEVEGARLAESEGLKALFIYGEDGQLRESMSSHFSAAPVAR
;
A
#
# COMPACT_ATOMS: atom_id res chain seq x y z
N MET A 1 -0.12 4.79 10.17
CA MET A 1 0.40 6.12 10.61
C MET A 1 -0.60 7.21 10.23
N ARG A 2 -0.75 8.28 11.06
CA ARG A 2 -1.56 9.47 10.71
C ARG A 2 -0.74 10.74 10.96
N VAL A 3 -0.75 11.65 10.02
CA VAL A 3 -0.09 12.97 10.13
C VAL A 3 -1.14 14.07 10.02
N ARG A 4 -0.85 15.25 10.58
CA ARG A 4 -1.72 16.43 10.50
C ARG A 4 -0.89 17.70 10.39
N GLY A 5 -1.33 18.63 9.54
CA GLY A 5 -0.65 19.90 9.31
C GLY A 5 0.79 19.71 8.79
N SER A 6 1.66 20.59 9.21
CA SER A 6 3.08 20.61 8.85
C SER A 6 3.96 20.31 10.07
N LYS A 7 5.25 20.10 9.85
CA LYS A 7 6.26 20.12 10.90
C LYS A 7 6.39 21.50 11.53
N ALA A 8 7.10 21.57 12.66
CA ALA A 8 7.30 22.83 13.39
C ALA A 8 8.02 23.92 12.57
N ASP A 9 8.83 23.54 11.60
CA ASP A 9 9.54 24.43 10.67
C ASP A 9 8.70 24.83 9.45
N GLY A 10 7.42 24.44 9.39
CA GLY A 10 6.49 24.71 8.27
C GLY A 10 6.63 23.75 7.10
N THR A 11 7.60 22.85 7.09
CA THR A 11 7.78 21.88 6.01
C THR A 11 6.77 20.74 6.07
N PRO A 12 6.43 20.08 4.93
CA PRO A 12 5.51 18.97 4.91
C PRO A 12 6.08 17.74 5.65
N TRP A 13 5.18 16.87 6.10
CA TRP A 13 5.56 15.56 6.58
C TRP A 13 6.06 14.69 5.43
N ARG A 14 7.18 14.02 5.63
CA ARG A 14 7.74 13.06 4.67
C ARG A 14 7.55 11.66 5.22
N VAL A 15 6.73 10.87 4.52
CA VAL A 15 6.41 9.49 4.88
C VAL A 15 6.98 8.57 3.82
N ALA A 16 7.87 7.66 4.24
CA ALA A 16 8.45 6.68 3.35
C ALA A 16 7.53 5.45 3.22
N ILE A 17 7.26 5.06 1.98
CA ILE A 17 6.70 3.75 1.65
C ILE A 17 7.87 2.81 1.41
N GLU A 18 7.89 1.71 2.12
CA GLU A 18 8.95 0.73 2.05
C GLU A 18 8.83 -0.13 0.79
N LYS A 19 9.98 -0.46 0.21
CA LYS A 19 10.09 -1.43 -0.86
C LYS A 19 9.67 -2.81 -0.34
N PRO A 20 8.75 -3.52 -1.01
CA PRO A 20 8.22 -4.78 -0.50
C PRO A 20 9.19 -5.95 -0.72
N THR A 21 10.35 -5.89 -0.06
CA THR A 21 11.39 -6.92 -0.07
C THR A 21 11.54 -7.54 1.31
N PRO A 22 11.74 -8.87 1.44
CA PRO A 22 11.73 -9.56 2.74
C PRO A 22 12.86 -9.13 3.69
N MET A 23 14.02 -8.73 3.17
CA MET A 23 15.26 -8.59 3.95
C MET A 23 15.81 -7.17 4.04
N ALA A 24 15.37 -6.26 3.21
CA ALA A 24 15.91 -4.90 3.17
C ALA A 24 14.85 -3.85 3.55
N ARG A 25 15.27 -2.86 4.35
CA ARG A 25 14.45 -1.67 4.62
C ARG A 25 14.87 -0.56 3.65
N GLU A 26 14.50 -0.73 2.39
CA GLU A 26 14.73 0.27 1.35
C GLU A 26 13.47 1.12 1.16
N VAL A 27 13.67 2.38 0.83
CA VAL A 27 12.57 3.29 0.50
C VAL A 27 12.18 3.07 -0.96
N GLN A 28 10.92 2.76 -1.20
CA GLN A 28 10.34 2.67 -2.55
C GLN A 28 9.87 4.04 -3.03
N ARG A 29 9.16 4.77 -2.15
CA ARG A 29 8.58 6.07 -2.46
C ARG A 29 8.52 6.95 -1.21
N ILE A 30 8.66 8.25 -1.38
CA ILE A 30 8.41 9.23 -0.32
C ILE A 30 7.16 10.03 -0.68
N LEU A 31 6.24 10.13 0.26
CA LEU A 31 5.07 11.00 0.19
C LEU A 31 5.35 12.28 0.97
N GLU A 32 5.06 13.43 0.37
CA GLU A 32 5.02 14.69 1.08
C GLU A 32 3.56 15.05 1.38
N LEU A 33 3.24 15.20 2.66
CA LEU A 33 1.88 15.35 3.15
C LEU A 33 1.76 16.66 3.93
N HIS A 34 0.79 17.47 3.53
CA HIS A 34 0.50 18.78 4.13
C HIS A 34 -1.01 18.93 4.26
N GLU A 35 -1.65 18.11 5.10
CA GLU A 35 -3.10 18.04 5.22
C GLU A 35 -3.56 18.67 6.52
N ALA A 36 -4.27 19.80 6.44
CA ALA A 36 -4.77 20.53 7.61
C ALA A 36 -5.74 19.69 8.46
N SER A 37 -6.61 18.91 7.83
CA SER A 37 -7.52 17.95 8.48
C SER A 37 -6.80 16.71 9.01
N GLY A 38 -5.66 16.39 8.43
CA GLY A 38 -4.88 15.20 8.70
C GLY A 38 -5.16 14.09 7.70
N VAL A 39 -4.15 13.26 7.49
CA VAL A 39 -4.24 12.08 6.61
C VAL A 39 -3.57 10.87 7.26
N ALA A 40 -4.22 9.74 7.16
CA ALA A 40 -3.65 8.45 7.49
C ALA A 40 -2.99 7.84 6.25
N VAL A 41 -1.85 7.20 6.46
CA VAL A 41 -1.15 6.37 5.46
C VAL A 41 -1.08 4.97 6.03
N MET A 42 -1.84 4.05 5.45
CA MET A 42 -1.89 2.66 5.87
C MET A 42 -1.41 1.75 4.74
N THR A 43 -0.54 0.82 5.09
CA THR A 43 0.05 -0.12 4.12
C THR A 43 -0.11 -1.54 4.61
N SER A 44 -0.73 -2.36 3.80
CA SER A 44 -0.80 -3.81 3.94
C SER A 44 0.12 -4.49 2.93
N GLY A 45 0.73 -5.62 3.28
CA GLY A 45 1.68 -6.29 2.40
C GLY A 45 1.82 -7.78 2.67
N THR A 46 2.19 -8.55 1.64
CA THR A 46 2.35 -10.01 1.68
C THR A 46 3.79 -10.45 1.92
N TYR A 47 4.75 -9.53 1.90
CA TYR A 47 6.19 -9.83 1.81
C TYR A 47 6.87 -10.08 3.16
N ARG A 48 6.29 -9.66 4.29
CA ARG A 48 6.88 -9.83 5.63
C ARG A 48 6.42 -11.10 6.33
N ASN A 49 5.11 -11.35 6.29
CA ASN A 49 4.49 -12.47 6.97
C ASN A 49 4.06 -13.50 5.93
N PHE A 50 4.80 -14.58 5.86
CA PHE A 50 4.55 -15.71 4.97
C PHE A 50 5.00 -16.99 5.65
N PHE A 51 4.54 -18.13 5.18
CA PHE A 51 5.05 -19.44 5.55
C PHE A 51 5.42 -20.22 4.29
N GLU A 52 6.28 -21.20 4.47
CA GLU A 52 6.72 -22.08 3.38
C GLU A 52 6.26 -23.50 3.66
N ALA A 53 5.66 -24.13 2.67
CA ALA A 53 5.26 -25.53 2.72
C ALA A 53 5.47 -26.18 1.35
N GLY A 54 6.12 -27.35 1.31
CA GLY A 54 6.40 -28.06 0.06
C GLY A 54 7.24 -27.26 -0.96
N GLY A 55 8.13 -26.38 -0.49
CA GLY A 55 8.94 -25.51 -1.35
C GLY A 55 8.18 -24.33 -1.97
N GLN A 56 6.93 -24.11 -1.57
CA GLN A 56 6.10 -22.99 -2.02
C GLN A 56 5.86 -22.02 -0.88
N ARG A 57 5.91 -20.71 -1.19
CA ARG A 57 5.63 -19.63 -0.25
C ARG A 57 4.14 -19.27 -0.29
N TYR A 58 3.56 -19.11 0.91
CA TYR A 58 2.17 -18.72 1.09
C TYR A 58 2.07 -17.45 1.92
N SER A 59 1.27 -16.50 1.45
CA SER A 59 0.94 -15.29 2.18
C SER A 59 0.09 -15.61 3.42
N HIS A 60 0.21 -14.80 4.47
CA HIS A 60 -0.69 -14.81 5.62
C HIS A 60 -2.08 -14.22 5.30
N ILE A 61 -2.20 -13.53 4.15
CA ILE A 61 -3.46 -12.95 3.68
C ILE A 61 -4.29 -14.04 3.01
N LEU A 62 -5.51 -14.21 3.48
CA LEU A 62 -6.45 -15.17 2.94
C LEU A 62 -7.50 -14.46 2.07
N ASP A 63 -7.78 -15.03 0.91
CA ASP A 63 -8.92 -14.61 0.10
C ASP A 63 -10.22 -15.15 0.74
N PRO A 64 -11.11 -14.28 1.23
CA PRO A 64 -12.32 -14.70 1.94
C PRO A 64 -13.29 -15.48 1.06
N ARG A 65 -13.17 -15.39 -0.27
CA ARG A 65 -14.01 -16.14 -1.23
C ARG A 65 -13.60 -17.61 -1.33
N THR A 66 -12.32 -17.90 -1.11
CA THR A 66 -11.76 -19.25 -1.27
C THR A 66 -11.28 -19.87 0.04
N GLY A 67 -11.04 -19.05 1.07
CA GLY A 67 -10.41 -19.47 2.34
C GLY A 67 -8.94 -19.87 2.19
N ARG A 68 -8.30 -19.53 1.07
CA ARG A 68 -6.92 -19.89 0.74
C ARG A 68 -6.02 -18.65 0.70
N PRO A 69 -4.71 -18.78 0.92
CA PRO A 69 -3.76 -17.70 0.73
C PRO A 69 -3.86 -17.11 -0.68
N VAL A 70 -3.76 -15.77 -0.76
CA VAL A 70 -3.74 -15.08 -2.04
C VAL A 70 -2.51 -15.48 -2.87
N THR A 71 -2.68 -15.54 -4.20
CA THR A 71 -1.65 -16.01 -5.15
C THR A 71 -1.31 -15.01 -6.25
N HIS A 72 -1.95 -13.81 -6.25
CA HIS A 72 -1.66 -12.74 -7.21
C HIS A 72 -0.27 -12.10 -6.98
N ARG A 73 0.13 -11.23 -7.87
CA ARG A 73 1.46 -10.59 -7.87
C ARG A 73 1.57 -9.37 -6.96
N LEU A 74 0.46 -8.89 -6.38
CA LEU A 74 0.45 -7.72 -5.51
C LEU A 74 1.22 -7.99 -4.21
N LEU A 75 2.20 -7.15 -3.92
CA LEU A 75 3.09 -7.27 -2.77
C LEU A 75 2.71 -6.31 -1.64
N SER A 76 2.26 -5.09 -2.00
CA SER A 76 1.76 -4.14 -1.01
C SER A 76 0.75 -3.18 -1.61
N THR A 77 -0.14 -2.70 -0.75
CA THR A 77 -1.13 -1.66 -1.06
C THR A 77 -1.08 -0.60 0.01
N THR A 78 -0.92 0.66 -0.39
CA THR A 78 -0.98 1.81 0.50
C THR A 78 -2.22 2.62 0.20
N VAL A 79 -3.01 2.94 1.22
CA VAL A 79 -4.21 3.78 1.11
C VAL A 79 -4.04 5.03 1.97
N LEU A 80 -4.44 6.17 1.41
CA LEU A 80 -4.51 7.45 2.09
C LEU A 80 -5.98 7.81 2.33
N ASP A 81 -6.31 8.11 3.59
CA ASP A 81 -7.65 8.54 3.99
C ASP A 81 -7.56 9.43 5.25
N GLU A 82 -8.53 10.30 5.48
CA GLU A 82 -8.61 11.07 6.72
C GLU A 82 -8.94 10.17 7.92
N ASN A 83 -9.69 9.09 7.68
CA ASN A 83 -10.04 8.09 8.68
C ASN A 83 -9.03 6.92 8.65
N PRO A 84 -8.21 6.74 9.71
CA PRO A 84 -7.21 5.69 9.75
C PRO A 84 -7.80 4.27 9.73
N THR A 85 -9.00 4.08 10.28
CA THR A 85 -9.68 2.77 10.28
C THR A 85 -10.11 2.38 8.87
N LEU A 86 -10.65 3.33 8.11
CA LEU A 86 -11.02 3.08 6.70
C LEU A 86 -9.78 2.85 5.84
N ALA A 87 -8.71 3.65 6.02
CA ALA A 87 -7.45 3.45 5.30
C ALA A 87 -6.88 2.06 5.54
N ASP A 88 -6.90 1.57 6.79
CA ASP A 88 -6.38 0.26 7.16
C ASP A 88 -7.24 -0.87 6.57
N ALA A 89 -8.56 -0.78 6.72
CA ALA A 89 -9.49 -1.75 6.16
C ALA A 89 -9.37 -1.84 4.63
N TRP A 90 -9.33 -0.70 3.94
CA TRP A 90 -9.19 -0.66 2.49
C TRP A 90 -7.83 -1.17 2.02
N SER A 91 -6.73 -0.84 2.71
CA SER A 91 -5.41 -1.35 2.32
C SER A 91 -5.37 -2.88 2.34
N THR A 92 -6.03 -3.51 3.31
CA THR A 92 -6.13 -4.97 3.40
C THR A 92 -7.12 -5.55 2.39
N ALA A 93 -8.29 -4.94 2.20
CA ALA A 93 -9.28 -5.40 1.23
C ALA A 93 -8.74 -5.38 -0.21
N LEU A 94 -8.07 -4.28 -0.60
CA LEU A 94 -7.44 -4.17 -1.92
C LEU A 94 -6.30 -5.19 -2.09
N LEU A 95 -5.53 -5.46 -1.02
CA LEU A 95 -4.50 -6.49 -1.04
C LEU A 95 -5.09 -7.89 -1.24
N CYS A 96 -6.26 -8.19 -0.66
CA CYS A 96 -6.92 -9.49 -0.83
C CYS A 96 -7.35 -9.77 -2.28
N VAL A 97 -7.79 -8.75 -3.00
CA VAL A 97 -8.34 -8.92 -4.38
C VAL A 97 -7.29 -8.82 -5.48
N GLY A 98 -6.09 -8.33 -5.17
CA GLY A 98 -4.96 -8.24 -6.11
C GLY A 98 -4.93 -6.95 -6.92
N GLU A 99 -3.88 -6.79 -7.75
CA GLU A 99 -3.56 -5.54 -8.44
C GLU A 99 -4.60 -5.10 -9.47
N VAL A 100 -5.19 -6.03 -10.20
CA VAL A 100 -6.14 -5.72 -11.29
C VAL A 100 -7.50 -5.33 -10.74
N GLU A 101 -8.09 -6.19 -9.93
CA GLU A 101 -9.40 -5.95 -9.33
C GLU A 101 -9.33 -4.84 -8.29
N GLY A 102 -8.23 -4.78 -7.52
CA GLY A 102 -7.98 -3.73 -6.55
C GLY A 102 -7.90 -2.35 -7.18
N ALA A 103 -7.24 -2.20 -8.34
CA ALA A 103 -7.19 -0.93 -9.07
C ALA A 103 -8.58 -0.50 -9.55
N ARG A 104 -9.37 -1.44 -10.11
CA ARG A 104 -10.74 -1.18 -10.53
C ARG A 104 -11.63 -0.74 -9.37
N LEU A 105 -11.52 -1.42 -8.24
CA LEU A 105 -12.27 -1.11 -7.02
C LEU A 105 -11.85 0.24 -6.45
N ALA A 106 -10.55 0.55 -6.41
CA ALA A 106 -10.06 1.83 -5.93
C ALA A 106 -10.58 3.00 -6.77
N GLU A 107 -10.69 2.85 -8.10
CA GLU A 107 -11.30 3.86 -8.96
C GLU A 107 -12.79 4.02 -8.70
N SER A 108 -13.55 2.92 -8.59
CA SER A 108 -15.01 2.98 -8.38
C SER A 108 -15.40 3.58 -7.03
N GLU A 109 -14.57 3.36 -6.00
CA GLU A 109 -14.79 3.86 -4.64
C GLU A 109 -14.09 5.22 -4.36
N GLY A 110 -13.41 5.79 -5.35
CA GLY A 110 -12.70 7.07 -5.21
C GLY A 110 -11.54 7.03 -4.21
N LEU A 111 -10.92 5.87 -4.02
CA LEU A 111 -9.85 5.68 -3.03
C LEU A 111 -8.52 6.24 -3.54
N LYS A 112 -7.75 6.83 -2.66
CA LYS A 112 -6.35 7.19 -2.90
C LYS A 112 -5.47 5.97 -2.60
N ALA A 113 -5.18 5.15 -3.61
CA ALA A 113 -4.48 3.89 -3.45
C ALA A 113 -3.23 3.78 -4.34
N LEU A 114 -2.14 3.26 -3.77
CA LEU A 114 -0.91 2.88 -4.46
C LEU A 114 -0.72 1.38 -4.34
N PHE A 115 -0.43 0.73 -5.45
CA PHE A 115 -0.18 -0.71 -5.56
C PHE A 115 1.26 -0.95 -5.98
N ILE A 116 1.97 -1.85 -5.30
CA ILE A 116 3.31 -2.32 -5.68
C ILE A 116 3.24 -3.82 -5.89
N TYR A 117 3.59 -4.28 -7.09
CA TYR A 117 3.50 -5.67 -7.49
C TYR A 117 4.74 -6.14 -8.26
N GLY A 118 4.95 -7.45 -8.29
CA GLY A 118 6.03 -8.08 -9.04
C GLY A 118 5.61 -8.38 -10.48
N GLU A 119 6.43 -8.00 -11.46
CA GLU A 119 6.25 -8.33 -12.87
C GLU A 119 7.60 -8.50 -13.53
N ASP A 120 7.80 -9.65 -14.21
CA ASP A 120 9.04 -10.00 -14.91
C ASP A 120 10.32 -9.81 -14.06
N GLY A 121 10.24 -10.19 -12.78
CA GLY A 121 11.36 -10.05 -11.84
C GLY A 121 11.64 -8.63 -11.37
N GLN A 122 10.79 -7.66 -11.73
CA GLN A 122 10.89 -6.26 -11.34
C GLN A 122 9.69 -5.83 -10.49
N LEU A 123 9.89 -4.79 -9.68
CA LEU A 123 8.79 -4.12 -9.00
C LEU A 123 8.15 -3.10 -9.95
N ARG A 124 6.83 -3.13 -10.01
CA ARG A 124 6.00 -2.16 -10.71
C ARG A 124 5.09 -1.45 -9.73
N GLU A 125 4.72 -0.23 -10.09
CA GLU A 125 3.75 0.58 -9.35
C GLU A 125 2.58 0.95 -10.24
N SER A 126 1.38 0.95 -9.65
CA SER A 126 0.21 1.62 -10.21
C SER A 126 -0.52 2.40 -9.12
N MET A 127 -1.24 3.43 -9.51
CA MET A 127 -1.96 4.30 -8.60
C MET A 127 -3.35 4.56 -9.12
N SER A 128 -4.31 4.69 -8.21
CA SER A 128 -5.64 5.20 -8.56
C SER A 128 -5.55 6.67 -8.99
N SER A 129 -6.49 7.12 -9.81
CA SER A 129 -6.57 8.51 -10.27
C SER A 129 -6.69 9.52 -9.11
N HIS A 130 -7.25 9.08 -7.98
CA HIS A 130 -7.42 9.87 -6.76
C HIS A 130 -6.17 9.92 -5.86
N PHE A 131 -5.17 9.08 -6.13
CA PHE A 131 -3.93 9.08 -5.36
C PHE A 131 -3.11 10.33 -5.72
N SER A 132 -3.15 11.33 -4.85
CA SER A 132 -2.39 12.57 -4.99
C SER A 132 -1.37 12.64 -3.87
N ALA A 133 -0.11 12.44 -4.22
CA ALA A 133 1.01 12.73 -3.33
C ALA A 133 2.14 13.31 -4.17
N ALA A 134 2.71 14.43 -3.74
CA ALA A 134 3.85 15.00 -4.42
C ALA A 134 5.05 14.04 -4.29
N PRO A 135 5.57 13.46 -5.39
CA PRO A 135 6.77 12.65 -5.31
C PRO A 135 7.95 13.57 -4.96
N VAL A 136 8.69 13.21 -3.94
CA VAL A 136 9.98 13.85 -3.70
C VAL A 136 10.94 13.33 -4.77
N ALA A 137 11.65 14.24 -5.43
CA ALA A 137 12.74 13.85 -6.31
C ALA A 137 13.75 12.98 -5.55
N ARG A 138 14.21 11.94 -6.19
CA ARG A 138 15.19 10.97 -5.66
C ARG A 138 16.49 11.64 -5.26
#